data_5bd35d313f6bd9ebbb8620a2edaba937
#
_entry.id   5bd35d313f6bd9ebbb8620a2edaba937
#
_cell.length_a   1.000
_cell.length_b   1.000
_cell.length_c   1.000
_cell.angle_alpha   90.00
_cell.angle_beta   90.00
_cell.angle_gamma   90.00
#
_symmetry.space_group_name_H-M   'P 1'
#
loop_
_entity.id
_entity.type
_entity.pdbx_description
1 polymer ?
#
loop_
_entity_poly.entity_id
_entity_poly.type
_entity_poly.pdbx_seq_one_letter_code
_entity_poly.pdbx_strand_id
1 'polypeptide(L)'
;MNCISCSNSSLIPYVSDSYMKVPIFYCTTCGLYITGNSEIEVKAKSEEIYRKTYWDERNVEKMLKSNFTDIDSQGKRRQWVSQYSYCKPYLKNKKKLLEIGTGAGQTIFWFEEIGFSVTGIEPDERNVNLINHKLRYGHCITGFIEDVQVNEKFDIIWISHVMEHLVRPDLLLKKFKNDLEEDGILFIEVPNCENDMVLNSSIYDHPSTFHFSKKALLNLAKRSGYKVECCDFFRPATLMEGGLNKLKKYLKCIKENIYPYYPKIITNNKKGTDVRMILKKH
;
A
#
# COMPACT_ATOMS: atom_id res chain seq x y z
N MET A 1 3.62 -26.27 1.06
CA MET A 1 3.77 -24.83 1.43
C MET A 1 2.77 -24.54 2.54
N ASN A 2 3.15 -23.82 3.60
CA ASN A 2 2.22 -23.36 4.63
C ASN A 2 1.83 -21.92 4.37
N CYS A 3 0.58 -21.57 4.67
CA CYS A 3 0.08 -20.20 4.54
C CYS A 3 0.84 -19.27 5.50
N ILE A 4 1.46 -18.20 4.99
CA ILE A 4 2.22 -17.22 5.79
C ILE A 4 1.35 -16.48 6.82
N SER A 5 0.06 -16.35 6.55
CA SER A 5 -0.88 -15.63 7.42
C SER A 5 -1.39 -16.48 8.58
N CYS A 6 -1.82 -17.71 8.35
CA CYS A 6 -2.44 -18.55 9.40
C CYS A 6 -1.65 -19.81 9.75
N SER A 7 -0.50 -20.09 9.10
CA SER A 7 0.32 -21.29 9.21
C SER A 7 -0.36 -22.61 8.87
N ASN A 8 -1.57 -22.57 8.34
CA ASN A 8 -2.28 -23.78 7.95
C ASN A 8 -1.77 -24.29 6.58
N SER A 9 -1.75 -25.60 6.39
CA SER A 9 -1.36 -26.23 5.13
C SER A 9 -2.50 -26.35 4.11
N SER A 10 -3.66 -25.77 4.38
CA SER A 10 -4.88 -25.83 3.54
C SER A 10 -4.80 -24.93 2.31
N LEU A 11 -3.74 -25.07 1.50
CA LEU A 11 -3.59 -24.38 0.22
C LEU A 11 -4.11 -25.27 -0.90
N ILE A 12 -4.98 -24.73 -1.72
CA ILE A 12 -5.48 -25.37 -2.94
C ILE A 12 -5.13 -24.54 -4.16
N PRO A 13 -4.90 -25.14 -5.35
CA PRO A 13 -4.74 -24.39 -6.59
C PRO A 13 -5.96 -23.53 -6.87
N TYR A 14 -5.77 -22.29 -7.32
CA TYR A 14 -6.84 -21.37 -7.67
C TYR A 14 -6.87 -21.08 -9.18
N VAL A 15 -5.79 -20.53 -9.71
CA VAL A 15 -5.58 -20.32 -11.16
C VAL A 15 -4.17 -20.74 -11.54
N SER A 16 -3.99 -21.17 -12.81
CA SER A 16 -2.70 -21.65 -13.31
C SER A 16 -1.78 -20.53 -13.82
N ASP A 17 -2.30 -19.33 -14.06
CA ASP A 17 -1.55 -18.19 -14.61
C ASP A 17 -1.95 -16.89 -13.93
N SER A 18 -1.03 -15.92 -13.95
CA SER A 18 -1.16 -14.60 -13.35
C SER A 18 -0.36 -13.57 -14.13
N TYR A 19 -0.37 -12.29 -13.71
CA TYR A 19 0.53 -11.27 -14.25
C TYR A 19 2.01 -11.72 -14.22
N MET A 20 2.42 -12.38 -13.16
CA MET A 20 3.79 -12.88 -12.99
C MET A 20 4.08 -14.19 -13.74
N LYS A 21 3.12 -14.73 -14.51
CA LYS A 21 3.26 -16.00 -15.25
C LYS A 21 3.57 -17.19 -14.34
N VAL A 22 2.93 -17.23 -13.18
CA VAL A 22 3.01 -18.32 -12.20
C VAL A 22 1.63 -18.59 -11.62
N PRO A 23 1.37 -19.81 -11.09
CA PRO A 23 0.08 -20.17 -10.51
C PRO A 23 -0.20 -19.40 -9.21
N ILE A 24 -1.47 -19.34 -8.86
CA ILE A 24 -1.95 -18.79 -7.59
C ILE A 24 -2.63 -19.90 -6.78
N PHE A 25 -2.37 -19.90 -5.49
CA PHE A 25 -2.96 -20.79 -4.50
C PHE A 25 -3.85 -20.03 -3.54
N TYR A 26 -4.93 -20.66 -3.11
CA TYR A 26 -5.89 -20.11 -2.17
C TYR A 26 -5.85 -20.84 -0.83
N CYS A 27 -5.74 -20.10 0.27
CA CYS A 27 -5.84 -20.64 1.61
C CYS A 27 -7.31 -20.70 2.07
N THR A 28 -7.88 -21.88 2.16
CA THR A 28 -9.28 -22.09 2.57
C THR A 28 -9.56 -21.68 4.02
N THR A 29 -8.50 -21.59 4.86
CA THR A 29 -8.63 -21.22 6.27
C THR A 29 -8.77 -19.71 6.49
N CYS A 30 -7.96 -18.89 5.80
CA CYS A 30 -7.92 -17.45 6.05
C CYS A 30 -8.29 -16.58 4.84
N GLY A 31 -8.45 -17.17 3.66
CA GLY A 31 -8.81 -16.43 2.45
C GLY A 31 -7.65 -15.65 1.84
N LEU A 32 -6.39 -16.02 2.11
CA LEU A 32 -5.22 -15.46 1.44
C LEU A 32 -5.01 -16.16 0.11
N TYR A 33 -4.73 -15.38 -0.96
CA TYR A 33 -4.21 -15.93 -2.20
C TYR A 33 -2.71 -15.67 -2.26
N ILE A 34 -1.94 -16.65 -2.74
CA ILE A 34 -0.48 -16.66 -2.77
C ILE A 34 -0.01 -16.96 -4.18
N THR A 35 0.82 -16.09 -4.73
CA THR A 35 1.38 -16.20 -6.08
C THR A 35 2.66 -17.05 -6.04
N GLY A 36 2.80 -17.98 -7.01
CA GLY A 36 4.00 -18.77 -7.25
C GLY A 36 4.15 -20.03 -6.39
N ASN A 37 5.04 -20.90 -6.84
CA ASN A 37 5.32 -22.19 -6.17
C ASN A 37 6.39 -22.09 -5.09
N SER A 38 7.27 -21.09 -5.18
CA SER A 38 8.36 -20.89 -4.24
C SER A 38 8.71 -19.43 -4.04
N GLU A 39 9.25 -19.12 -2.88
CA GLU A 39 9.74 -17.80 -2.51
C GLU A 39 10.85 -17.31 -3.46
N ILE A 40 11.76 -18.20 -3.85
CA ILE A 40 12.88 -17.88 -4.74
C ILE A 40 12.38 -17.44 -6.12
N GLU A 41 11.42 -18.17 -6.69
CA GLU A 41 10.82 -17.86 -7.99
C GLU A 41 10.14 -16.49 -7.96
N VAL A 42 9.32 -16.25 -6.95
CA VAL A 42 8.57 -15.01 -6.80
C VAL A 42 9.50 -13.83 -6.56
N LYS A 43 10.54 -13.99 -5.72
CA LYS A 43 11.54 -12.95 -5.47
C LYS A 43 12.25 -12.52 -6.75
N ALA A 44 12.76 -13.47 -7.52
CA ALA A 44 13.47 -13.19 -8.77
C ALA A 44 12.60 -12.41 -9.78
N LYS A 45 11.35 -12.82 -9.95
CA LYS A 45 10.39 -12.14 -10.84
C LYS A 45 9.99 -10.75 -10.34
N SER A 46 9.76 -10.62 -9.05
CA SER A 46 9.43 -9.34 -8.43
C SER A 46 10.57 -8.33 -8.60
N GLU A 47 11.81 -8.74 -8.32
CA GLU A 47 12.98 -7.89 -8.50
C GLU A 47 13.17 -7.43 -9.96
N GLU A 48 13.00 -8.34 -10.92
CA GLU A 48 13.09 -8.01 -12.33
C GLU A 48 12.04 -6.96 -12.74
N ILE A 49 10.78 -7.16 -12.33
CA ILE A 49 9.67 -6.26 -12.65
C ILE A 49 9.91 -4.87 -12.05
N TYR A 50 10.19 -4.79 -10.74
CA TYR A 50 10.30 -3.49 -10.06
C TYR A 50 11.56 -2.71 -10.42
N ARG A 51 12.67 -3.37 -10.74
CA ARG A 51 13.90 -2.68 -11.16
C ARG A 51 13.87 -2.19 -12.61
N LYS A 52 13.16 -2.91 -13.52
CA LYS A 52 13.35 -2.71 -14.97
C LYS A 52 12.10 -2.24 -15.70
N THR A 53 10.94 -2.88 -15.44
CA THR A 53 9.79 -2.75 -16.34
C THR A 53 8.61 -1.99 -15.74
N TYR A 54 8.38 -2.10 -14.44
CA TYR A 54 7.17 -1.58 -13.80
C TYR A 54 6.95 -0.09 -14.04
N TRP A 55 8.01 0.72 -13.90
CA TRP A 55 7.94 2.16 -14.09
C TRP A 55 8.17 2.60 -15.53
N ASP A 56 8.93 1.85 -16.32
CA ASP A 56 9.14 2.18 -17.74
C ASP A 56 7.83 2.13 -18.54
N GLU A 57 7.02 1.10 -18.34
CA GLU A 57 5.72 0.95 -18.98
C GLU A 57 4.73 2.06 -18.59
N ARG A 58 4.88 2.64 -17.40
CA ARG A 58 4.02 3.70 -16.88
C ARG A 58 4.53 5.12 -17.15
N ASN A 59 5.61 5.27 -17.86
CA ASN A 59 6.22 6.55 -18.23
C ASN A 59 6.41 7.49 -17.02
N VAL A 60 7.44 7.20 -16.22
CA VAL A 60 7.78 7.87 -14.94
C VAL A 60 7.76 9.40 -15.03
N GLU A 61 8.37 10.00 -16.07
CA GLU A 61 8.39 11.46 -16.21
C GLU A 61 7.00 12.06 -16.35
N LYS A 62 6.13 11.42 -17.15
CA LYS A 62 4.75 11.87 -17.34
C LYS A 62 3.95 11.73 -16.04
N MET A 63 4.14 10.62 -15.32
CA MET A 63 3.52 10.42 -14.00
C MET A 63 4.00 11.46 -12.99
N LEU A 64 5.29 11.74 -12.92
CA LEU A 64 5.85 12.72 -11.99
C LEU A 64 5.40 14.15 -12.32
N LYS A 65 5.33 14.53 -13.59
CA LYS A 65 4.75 15.82 -14.00
C LYS A 65 3.26 15.89 -13.65
N SER A 66 2.46 14.87 -13.99
CA SER A 66 1.03 14.85 -13.69
C SER A 66 0.74 14.79 -12.18
N ASN A 67 1.58 14.15 -11.42
CA ASN A 67 1.41 13.98 -9.98
C ASN A 67 1.50 15.31 -9.19
N PHE A 68 2.16 16.33 -9.72
CA PHE A 68 2.37 17.60 -9.01
C PHE A 68 1.60 18.79 -9.62
N THR A 69 1.12 18.67 -10.84
CA THR A 69 0.51 19.81 -11.57
C THR A 69 -0.96 19.60 -11.92
N ASP A 70 -1.48 18.35 -11.94
CA ASP A 70 -2.78 18.03 -12.49
C ASP A 70 -3.85 17.63 -11.47
N ILE A 71 -5.07 17.48 -11.98
CA ILE A 71 -6.26 17.03 -11.27
C ILE A 71 -6.09 15.62 -10.71
N ASP A 72 -5.30 14.77 -11.34
CA ASP A 72 -4.90 13.46 -10.81
C ASP A 72 -4.12 13.60 -9.49
N SER A 73 -3.25 14.61 -9.38
CA SER A 73 -2.59 14.92 -8.11
C SER A 73 -3.59 15.29 -7.02
N GLN A 74 -4.62 16.05 -7.35
CA GLN A 74 -5.69 16.41 -6.41
C GLN A 74 -6.52 15.19 -5.99
N GLY A 75 -6.74 14.24 -6.89
CA GLY A 75 -7.43 13.00 -6.63
C GLY A 75 -6.64 12.11 -5.67
N LYS A 76 -5.36 11.91 -5.94
CA LYS A 76 -4.43 11.17 -5.08
C LYS A 76 -4.28 11.85 -3.71
N ARG A 77 -4.22 13.19 -3.68
CA ARG A 77 -4.21 13.96 -2.43
C ARG A 77 -5.47 13.73 -1.58
N ARG A 78 -6.65 13.63 -2.19
CA ARG A 78 -7.89 13.30 -1.45
C ARG A 78 -7.84 11.87 -0.88
N GLN A 79 -7.26 10.94 -1.61
CA GLN A 79 -7.04 9.58 -1.12
C GLN A 79 -6.10 9.60 0.09
N TRP A 80 -4.96 10.28 -0.02
CA TRP A 80 -4.04 10.48 1.09
C TRP A 80 -4.70 11.19 2.28
N VAL A 81 -5.47 12.26 2.06
CA VAL A 81 -6.23 12.93 3.12
C VAL A 81 -7.18 11.96 3.83
N SER A 82 -7.81 11.05 3.09
CA SER A 82 -8.66 10.00 3.68
C SER A 82 -7.85 9.00 4.51
N GLN A 83 -6.65 8.61 4.07
CA GLN A 83 -5.73 7.75 4.82
C GLN A 83 -5.21 8.48 6.08
N TYR A 84 -4.75 9.72 5.92
CA TYR A 84 -4.30 10.56 7.02
C TYR A 84 -5.39 10.78 8.06
N SER A 85 -6.64 11.05 7.64
CA SER A 85 -7.79 11.22 8.53
C SER A 85 -8.10 9.96 9.34
N TYR A 86 -7.91 8.78 8.74
CA TYR A 86 -8.05 7.50 9.44
C TYR A 86 -6.96 7.30 10.51
N CYS A 87 -5.75 7.75 10.23
CA CYS A 87 -4.63 7.67 11.17
C CYS A 87 -4.65 8.79 12.23
N LYS A 88 -5.32 9.93 11.96
CA LYS A 88 -5.25 11.14 12.77
C LYS A 88 -5.43 10.95 14.28
N PRO A 89 -6.33 10.09 14.79
CA PRO A 89 -6.47 9.83 16.22
C PRO A 89 -5.19 9.31 16.89
N TYR A 90 -4.29 8.71 16.12
CA TYR A 90 -3.05 8.07 16.58
C TYR A 90 -1.80 8.93 16.34
N LEU A 91 -1.94 10.11 15.70
CA LEU A 91 -0.81 10.93 15.25
C LEU A 91 -0.42 12.06 16.21
N LYS A 92 -1.05 12.14 17.38
CA LYS A 92 -0.73 13.19 18.35
C LYS A 92 0.74 13.10 18.77
N ASN A 93 1.47 14.23 18.66
CA ASN A 93 2.90 14.37 18.96
C ASN A 93 3.86 13.53 18.10
N LYS A 94 3.40 12.96 16.98
CA LYS A 94 4.21 12.16 16.06
C LYS A 94 4.76 13.04 14.94
N LYS A 95 6.04 12.83 14.61
CA LYS A 95 6.77 13.67 13.66
C LYS A 95 7.70 12.93 12.70
N LYS A 96 8.12 11.69 13.03
CA LYS A 96 9.01 10.90 12.19
C LYS A 96 8.24 9.83 11.43
N LEU A 97 8.36 9.84 10.12
CA LEU A 97 7.67 8.90 9.23
C LEU A 97 8.65 8.15 8.35
N LEU A 98 8.48 6.83 8.28
CA LEU A 98 9.08 5.96 7.27
C LEU A 98 8.00 5.52 6.28
N GLU A 99 8.14 5.86 5.01
CA GLU A 99 7.28 5.35 3.94
C GLU A 99 7.98 4.21 3.19
N ILE A 100 7.32 3.05 3.10
CA ILE A 100 7.81 1.90 2.35
C ILE A 100 7.13 1.89 0.97
N GLY A 101 7.94 1.88 -0.09
CA GLY A 101 7.46 1.93 -1.48
C GLY A 101 6.88 3.31 -1.81
N THR A 102 7.73 4.33 -1.83
CA THR A 102 7.29 5.72 -2.08
C THR A 102 6.71 5.92 -3.48
N GLY A 103 7.03 5.03 -4.42
CA GLY A 103 6.62 5.17 -5.81
C GLY A 103 7.04 6.54 -6.38
N ALA A 104 6.08 7.33 -6.82
CA ALA A 104 6.33 8.67 -7.34
C ALA A 104 6.45 9.77 -6.25
N GLY A 105 6.45 9.40 -4.98
CA GLY A 105 6.78 10.29 -3.85
C GLY A 105 5.67 11.19 -3.34
N GLN A 106 4.42 11.05 -3.80
CA GLN A 106 3.36 11.98 -3.39
C GLN A 106 3.11 11.99 -1.90
N THR A 107 3.00 10.82 -1.28
CA THR A 107 2.71 10.68 0.15
C THR A 107 3.82 11.28 1.00
N ILE A 108 5.08 10.97 0.68
CA ILE A 108 6.23 11.49 1.42
C ILE A 108 6.31 13.01 1.35
N PHE A 109 6.01 13.62 0.18
CA PHE A 109 5.96 15.08 0.04
C PHE A 109 4.85 15.72 0.86
N TRP A 110 3.66 15.11 0.89
CA TRP A 110 2.54 15.66 1.66
C TRP A 110 2.77 15.56 3.17
N PHE A 111 3.45 14.52 3.63
CA PHE A 111 3.87 14.44 5.03
C PHE A 111 4.95 15.46 5.36
N GLU A 112 5.93 15.68 4.49
CA GLU A 112 6.93 16.75 4.69
C GLU A 112 6.26 18.13 4.71
N GLU A 113 5.32 18.41 3.78
CA GLU A 113 4.56 19.67 3.69
C GLU A 113 3.84 20.01 5.00
N ILE A 114 3.32 19.01 5.71
CA ILE A 114 2.64 19.19 7.00
C ILE A 114 3.57 19.07 8.21
N GLY A 115 4.88 19.07 7.99
CA GLY A 115 5.92 19.19 9.02
C GLY A 115 6.38 17.88 9.65
N PHE A 116 6.29 16.75 8.94
CA PHE A 116 6.95 15.53 9.35
C PHE A 116 8.39 15.47 8.85
N SER A 117 9.28 14.89 9.66
CA SER A 117 10.56 14.37 9.19
C SER A 117 10.30 13.05 8.48
N VAL A 118 10.67 12.96 7.21
CA VAL A 118 10.29 11.84 6.35
C VAL A 118 11.51 11.10 5.82
N THR A 119 11.44 9.78 5.86
CA THR A 119 12.38 8.85 5.20
C THR A 119 11.56 7.94 4.30
N GLY A 120 11.99 7.77 3.06
CA GLY A 120 11.37 6.86 2.10
C GLY A 120 12.29 5.70 1.74
N ILE A 121 11.71 4.57 1.31
CA ILE A 121 12.43 3.46 0.68
C ILE A 121 11.71 3.10 -0.61
N GLU A 122 12.45 3.04 -1.72
CA GLU A 122 11.92 2.76 -3.05
C GLU A 122 12.94 1.97 -3.88
N PRO A 123 12.58 0.87 -4.54
CA PRO A 123 13.53 0.10 -5.33
C PRO A 123 13.96 0.77 -6.64
N ASP A 124 13.15 1.67 -7.22
CA ASP A 124 13.49 2.34 -8.48
C ASP A 124 14.35 3.59 -8.24
N GLU A 125 15.63 3.52 -8.60
CA GLU A 125 16.59 4.60 -8.42
C GLU A 125 16.19 5.90 -9.13
N ARG A 126 15.47 5.82 -10.25
CA ARG A 126 15.00 7.02 -10.99
C ARG A 126 13.99 7.80 -10.16
N ASN A 127 13.07 7.07 -9.52
CA ASN A 127 12.10 7.67 -8.59
C ASN A 127 12.81 8.28 -7.38
N VAL A 128 13.75 7.55 -6.79
CA VAL A 128 14.52 8.04 -5.63
C VAL A 128 15.28 9.34 -5.94
N ASN A 129 15.96 9.40 -7.09
CA ASN A 129 16.68 10.60 -7.51
C ASN A 129 15.74 11.81 -7.68
N LEU A 130 14.57 11.60 -8.28
CA LEU A 130 13.56 12.66 -8.45
C LEU A 130 12.94 13.08 -7.12
N ILE A 131 12.68 12.15 -6.23
CA ILE A 131 12.16 12.41 -4.88
C ILE A 131 13.17 13.24 -4.08
N ASN A 132 14.45 12.80 -4.03
CA ASN A 132 15.48 13.49 -3.28
C ASN A 132 15.76 14.89 -3.82
N HIS A 133 15.61 15.12 -5.12
CA HIS A 133 15.70 16.46 -5.70
C HIS A 133 14.60 17.42 -5.23
N LYS A 134 13.44 16.88 -4.84
CA LYS A 134 12.25 17.66 -4.45
C LYS A 134 12.06 17.79 -2.96
N LEU A 135 12.48 16.81 -2.16
CA LEU A 135 12.42 16.88 -0.69
C LEU A 135 13.30 18.03 -0.20
N ARG A 136 12.85 18.72 0.85
CA ARG A 136 13.59 19.84 1.45
C ARG A 136 14.46 19.38 2.61
N TYR A 137 13.97 18.46 3.42
CA TYR A 137 14.58 18.01 4.67
C TYR A 137 14.64 16.50 4.79
N GLY A 138 13.66 15.80 4.17
CA GLY A 138 13.61 14.36 4.15
C GLY A 138 14.53 13.75 3.10
N HIS A 139 14.58 12.43 3.05
CA HIS A 139 15.31 11.68 2.04
C HIS A 139 14.63 10.36 1.70
N CYS A 140 14.96 9.84 0.51
CA CYS A 140 14.55 8.53 0.05
C CYS A 140 15.77 7.67 -0.23
N ILE A 141 15.74 6.40 0.16
CA ILE A 141 16.81 5.41 0.03
C ILE A 141 16.44 4.45 -1.09
N THR A 142 17.38 4.21 -2.01
CA THR A 142 17.20 3.20 -3.07
C THR A 142 17.40 1.81 -2.53
N GLY A 143 16.41 0.94 -2.72
CA GLY A 143 16.50 -0.48 -2.39
C GLY A 143 15.18 -1.14 -2.09
N PHE A 144 15.20 -2.47 -2.06
CA PHE A 144 14.09 -3.24 -1.52
C PHE A 144 14.13 -3.19 0.01
N ILE A 145 12.97 -3.08 0.63
CA ILE A 145 12.87 -2.98 2.10
C ILE A 145 13.43 -4.21 2.80
N GLU A 146 13.44 -5.35 2.13
CA GLU A 146 14.05 -6.59 2.63
C GLU A 146 15.57 -6.44 2.84
N ASP A 147 16.22 -5.62 2.03
CA ASP A 147 17.68 -5.46 2.00
C ASP A 147 18.13 -4.15 2.68
N VAL A 148 17.24 -3.16 2.83
CA VAL A 148 17.58 -1.86 3.44
C VAL A 148 17.49 -1.95 4.97
N GLN A 149 18.50 -1.43 5.65
CA GLN A 149 18.50 -1.22 7.09
C GLN A 149 18.37 0.27 7.39
N VAL A 150 17.45 0.62 8.27
CA VAL A 150 17.33 1.96 8.85
C VAL A 150 17.91 1.94 10.26
N ASN A 151 18.70 2.96 10.61
CA ASN A 151 19.39 3.04 11.90
C ASN A 151 18.69 4.02 12.85
N GLU A 152 17.40 4.25 12.66
CA GLU A 152 16.59 5.10 13.50
C GLU A 152 15.21 4.51 13.73
N LYS A 153 14.50 5.03 14.71
CA LYS A 153 13.11 4.66 14.98
C LYS A 153 12.16 5.73 14.48
N PHE A 154 10.97 5.27 14.09
CA PHE A 154 9.93 6.10 13.50
C PHE A 154 8.65 6.08 14.36
N ASP A 155 7.99 7.24 14.43
CA ASP A 155 6.66 7.34 15.02
C ASP A 155 5.60 6.64 14.17
N ILE A 156 5.83 6.64 12.85
CA ILE A 156 4.91 6.09 11.86
C ILE A 156 5.71 5.31 10.82
N ILE A 157 5.32 4.06 10.58
CA ILE A 157 5.70 3.32 9.39
C ILE A 157 4.47 3.23 8.49
N TRP A 158 4.59 3.70 7.26
CA TRP A 158 3.51 3.82 6.29
C TRP A 158 3.70 2.87 5.13
N ILE A 159 2.72 1.97 4.92
CA ILE A 159 2.74 0.97 3.86
C ILE A 159 1.39 1.02 3.14
N SER A 160 1.37 1.60 1.95
CA SER A 160 0.15 1.75 1.15
C SER A 160 0.34 1.13 -0.22
N HIS A 161 -0.39 0.07 -0.53
CA HIS A 161 -0.27 -0.70 -1.78
C HIS A 161 1.15 -1.21 -2.06
N VAL A 162 1.79 -1.76 -1.02
CA VAL A 162 3.12 -2.37 -1.09
C VAL A 162 3.15 -3.74 -0.45
N MET A 163 2.39 -3.96 0.63
CA MET A 163 2.40 -5.21 1.39
C MET A 163 2.08 -6.43 0.52
N GLU A 164 1.22 -6.27 -0.48
CA GLU A 164 0.86 -7.30 -1.45
C GLU A 164 1.99 -7.67 -2.41
N HIS A 165 3.04 -6.86 -2.50
CA HIS A 165 4.19 -7.06 -3.38
C HIS A 165 5.41 -7.62 -2.68
N LEU A 166 5.42 -7.63 -1.34
CA LEU A 166 6.54 -8.12 -0.54
C LEU A 166 6.66 -9.65 -0.64
N VAL A 167 7.89 -10.14 -0.57
CA VAL A 167 8.15 -11.58 -0.63
C VAL A 167 7.93 -12.25 0.74
N ARG A 168 8.37 -11.59 1.81
CA ARG A 168 8.23 -12.08 3.20
C ARG A 168 7.63 -11.01 4.12
N PRO A 169 6.35 -10.65 3.91
CA PRO A 169 5.68 -9.66 4.76
C PRO A 169 5.64 -10.06 6.23
N ASP A 170 5.65 -11.35 6.55
CA ASP A 170 5.71 -11.88 7.92
C ASP A 170 7.04 -11.55 8.63
N LEU A 171 8.17 -11.65 7.94
CA LEU A 171 9.48 -11.28 8.48
C LEU A 171 9.63 -9.76 8.59
N LEU A 172 9.15 -9.03 7.59
CA LEU A 172 9.21 -7.57 7.58
C LEU A 172 8.38 -6.94 8.69
N LEU A 173 7.19 -7.45 8.95
CA LEU A 173 6.40 -6.99 10.09
C LEU A 173 7.14 -7.18 11.42
N LYS A 174 7.89 -8.29 11.58
CA LYS A 174 8.72 -8.49 12.77
C LYS A 174 9.88 -7.49 12.83
N LYS A 175 10.55 -7.20 11.70
CA LYS A 175 11.61 -6.20 11.59
C LYS A 175 11.11 -4.81 11.98
N PHE A 176 9.95 -4.39 11.47
CA PHE A 176 9.37 -3.09 11.74
C PHE A 176 9.06 -2.83 13.23
N LYS A 177 8.94 -3.86 14.06
CA LYS A 177 8.84 -3.65 15.51
C LYS A 177 10.10 -3.00 16.08
N ASN A 178 11.26 -3.28 15.52
CA ASN A 178 12.51 -2.66 15.98
C ASN A 178 12.66 -1.23 15.47
N ASP A 179 12.11 -0.96 14.27
CA ASP A 179 12.20 0.33 13.60
C ASP A 179 11.09 1.31 14.06
N LEU A 180 10.11 0.83 14.83
CA LEU A 180 8.99 1.62 15.35
C LEU A 180 9.28 2.10 16.77
N GLU A 181 8.91 3.35 17.10
CA GLU A 181 8.90 3.85 18.48
C GLU A 181 7.91 3.08 19.36
N GLU A 182 8.04 3.14 20.70
CA GLU A 182 7.19 2.35 21.60
C GLU A 182 5.69 2.68 21.48
N ASP A 183 5.36 3.94 21.29
CA ASP A 183 3.99 4.39 21.05
C ASP A 183 3.68 4.60 19.55
N GLY A 184 4.62 4.19 18.68
CA GLY A 184 4.52 4.31 17.24
C GLY A 184 3.37 3.51 16.64
N ILE A 185 3.00 3.84 15.41
CA ILE A 185 1.98 3.13 14.64
C ILE A 185 2.53 2.61 13.32
N LEU A 186 2.05 1.46 12.90
CA LEU A 186 2.22 0.94 11.56
C LEU A 186 0.88 1.03 10.83
N PHE A 187 0.83 1.82 9.76
CA PHE A 187 -0.32 1.92 8.86
C PHE A 187 -0.12 1.02 7.65
N ILE A 188 -1.13 0.22 7.34
CA ILE A 188 -1.17 -0.67 6.17
C ILE A 188 -2.44 -0.41 5.39
N GLU A 189 -2.33 -0.23 4.06
CA GLU A 189 -3.45 -0.30 3.11
C GLU A 189 -3.10 -1.30 2.02
N VAL A 190 -4.03 -2.23 1.75
CA VAL A 190 -3.90 -3.24 0.69
C VAL A 190 -5.19 -3.34 -0.12
N PRO A 191 -5.13 -3.78 -1.40
CA PRO A 191 -6.32 -4.15 -2.16
C PRO A 191 -7.10 -5.25 -1.44
N ASN A 192 -8.42 -5.15 -1.46
CA ASN A 192 -9.29 -6.10 -0.80
C ASN A 192 -9.67 -7.25 -1.73
N CYS A 193 -9.07 -8.42 -1.55
CA CYS A 193 -9.36 -9.59 -2.39
C CYS A 193 -10.71 -10.27 -2.12
N GLU A 194 -11.48 -9.81 -1.10
CA GLU A 194 -12.88 -10.25 -0.92
C GLU A 194 -13.83 -9.56 -1.92
N ASN A 195 -13.33 -8.62 -2.72
CA ASN A 195 -14.00 -8.01 -3.86
C ASN A 195 -13.47 -8.64 -5.15
N ASP A 196 -14.33 -9.34 -5.89
CA ASP A 196 -13.96 -10.12 -7.07
C ASP A 196 -13.30 -9.27 -8.17
N MET A 197 -13.75 -8.03 -8.38
CA MET A 197 -13.13 -7.14 -9.38
C MET A 197 -11.71 -6.74 -8.96
N VAL A 198 -11.52 -6.46 -7.68
CA VAL A 198 -10.20 -6.11 -7.12
C VAL A 198 -9.27 -7.32 -7.17
N LEU A 199 -9.78 -8.51 -6.82
CA LEU A 199 -9.02 -9.75 -6.90
C LEU A 199 -8.56 -10.03 -8.33
N ASN A 200 -9.46 -9.95 -9.31
CA ASN A 200 -9.12 -10.17 -10.72
C ASN A 200 -8.06 -9.19 -11.20
N SER A 201 -8.23 -7.90 -10.93
CA SER A 201 -7.21 -6.90 -11.30
C SER A 201 -5.88 -7.14 -10.59
N SER A 202 -5.89 -7.50 -9.31
CA SER A 202 -4.67 -7.82 -8.55
C SER A 202 -3.93 -9.04 -9.11
N ILE A 203 -4.66 -10.04 -9.65
CA ILE A 203 -4.07 -11.25 -10.23
C ILE A 203 -3.49 -11.00 -11.63
N TYR A 204 -4.23 -10.27 -12.48
CA TYR A 204 -3.93 -10.22 -13.92
C TYR A 204 -3.29 -8.91 -14.39
N ASP A 205 -3.47 -7.81 -13.64
CA ASP A 205 -2.99 -6.48 -14.04
C ASP A 205 -1.81 -5.98 -13.18
N HIS A 206 -1.49 -6.67 -12.07
CA HIS A 206 -0.47 -6.24 -11.12
C HIS A 206 0.46 -7.38 -10.69
N PRO A 207 1.76 -7.10 -10.42
CA PRO A 207 2.74 -8.08 -9.96
C PRO A 207 2.57 -8.38 -8.46
N SER A 208 1.37 -8.76 -8.04
CA SER A 208 1.08 -9.03 -6.63
C SER A 208 1.54 -10.43 -6.22
N THR A 209 2.28 -10.51 -5.12
CA THR A 209 2.75 -11.75 -4.49
C THR A 209 1.66 -12.34 -3.59
N PHE A 210 0.89 -11.47 -2.96
CA PHE A 210 -0.21 -11.84 -2.06
C PHE A 210 -1.45 -11.05 -2.38
N HIS A 211 -2.63 -11.70 -2.21
CA HIS A 211 -3.91 -11.01 -2.32
C HIS A 211 -4.65 -11.22 -0.99
N PHE A 212 -4.72 -10.16 -0.19
CA PHE A 212 -5.17 -10.23 1.19
C PHE A 212 -6.68 -10.14 1.33
N SER A 213 -7.27 -11.11 2.06
CA SER A 213 -8.55 -10.88 2.73
C SER A 213 -8.30 -10.11 4.05
N LYS A 214 -9.34 -9.45 4.57
CA LYS A 214 -9.26 -8.82 5.91
C LYS A 214 -8.83 -9.83 6.99
N LYS A 215 -9.38 -11.05 6.95
CA LYS A 215 -9.03 -12.13 7.88
C LYS A 215 -7.55 -12.52 7.79
N ALA A 216 -7.03 -12.63 6.56
CA ALA A 216 -5.62 -12.94 6.35
C ALA A 216 -4.71 -11.85 6.91
N LEU A 217 -5.03 -10.58 6.64
CA LEU A 217 -4.25 -9.45 7.14
C LEU A 217 -4.24 -9.39 8.68
N LEU A 218 -5.40 -9.59 9.32
CA LEU A 218 -5.52 -9.66 10.78
C LEU A 218 -4.71 -10.79 11.40
N ASN A 219 -4.73 -11.98 10.80
CA ASN A 219 -3.96 -13.13 11.29
C ASN A 219 -2.46 -12.85 11.18
N LEU A 220 -2.00 -12.31 10.04
CA LEU A 220 -0.60 -11.96 9.81
C LEU A 220 -0.10 -10.96 10.86
N ALA A 221 -0.86 -9.89 11.12
CA ALA A 221 -0.53 -8.88 12.11
C ALA A 221 -0.40 -9.46 13.53
N LYS A 222 -1.40 -10.25 13.96
CA LYS A 222 -1.41 -10.89 15.29
C LYS A 222 -0.23 -11.86 15.45
N ARG A 223 0.07 -12.67 14.45
CA ARG A 223 1.20 -13.62 14.47
C ARG A 223 2.56 -12.92 14.45
N SER A 224 2.63 -11.74 13.88
CA SER A 224 3.82 -10.89 13.93
C SER A 224 3.94 -10.14 15.27
N GLY A 225 3.02 -10.36 16.21
CA GLY A 225 3.04 -9.82 17.57
C GLY A 225 2.63 -8.35 17.64
N TYR A 226 1.70 -7.92 16.80
CA TYR A 226 1.11 -6.59 16.87
C TYR A 226 -0.25 -6.60 17.53
N LYS A 227 -0.56 -5.53 18.23
CA LYS A 227 -1.91 -5.16 18.63
C LYS A 227 -2.59 -4.46 17.45
N VAL A 228 -3.76 -4.95 17.05
CA VAL A 228 -4.59 -4.31 16.02
C VAL A 228 -5.47 -3.25 16.69
N GLU A 229 -5.23 -1.99 16.39
CA GLU A 229 -6.06 -0.88 16.88
C GLU A 229 -7.36 -0.75 16.08
N CYS A 230 -7.27 -0.84 14.77
CA CYS A 230 -8.44 -0.88 13.87
C CYS A 230 -8.09 -1.59 12.56
N CYS A 231 -9.11 -2.13 11.91
CA CYS A 231 -8.98 -2.76 10.59
C CYS A 231 -10.34 -2.67 9.88
N ASP A 232 -10.42 -1.91 8.81
CA ASP A 232 -11.70 -1.57 8.17
C ASP A 232 -11.63 -1.70 6.66
N PHE A 233 -12.80 -1.99 6.05
CA PHE A 233 -12.97 -1.91 4.61
C PHE A 233 -13.20 -0.46 4.17
N PHE A 234 -12.65 -0.12 3.02
CA PHE A 234 -12.82 1.18 2.38
C PHE A 234 -13.36 1.04 0.96
N ARG A 235 -14.16 2.00 0.54
CA ARG A 235 -14.64 2.13 -0.83
C ARG A 235 -14.60 3.60 -1.27
N PRO A 236 -14.56 3.87 -2.57
CA PRO A 236 -14.80 5.22 -3.06
C PRO A 236 -16.15 5.75 -2.56
N ALA A 237 -16.20 7.03 -2.16
CA ALA A 237 -17.46 7.69 -1.82
C ALA A 237 -18.32 7.83 -3.09
N THR A 238 -19.63 7.67 -2.94
CA THR A 238 -20.59 7.96 -4.04
C THR A 238 -20.82 9.46 -4.19
N LEU A 239 -21.41 9.86 -5.32
CA LEU A 239 -21.83 11.25 -5.59
C LEU A 239 -22.74 11.81 -4.50
N MET A 240 -23.67 10.99 -4.00
CA MET A 240 -24.66 11.37 -3.00
C MET A 240 -24.04 11.65 -1.62
N GLU A 241 -23.01 10.89 -1.24
CA GLU A 241 -22.28 11.05 0.02
C GLU A 241 -21.41 12.31 0.05
N GLY A 242 -21.31 12.97 -1.08
CA GLY A 242 -20.47 14.16 -1.28
C GLY A 242 -21.16 15.51 -1.20
N GLY A 243 -22.50 15.55 -1.13
CA GLY A 243 -23.30 16.77 -1.15
C GLY A 243 -23.35 17.49 -2.50
N LEU A 244 -24.24 18.44 -2.66
CA LEU A 244 -24.49 19.22 -3.89
C LEU A 244 -23.26 19.92 -4.47
N ASN A 245 -22.31 20.34 -3.62
CA ASN A 245 -21.05 20.94 -4.07
C ASN A 245 -20.14 19.96 -4.82
N LYS A 246 -20.27 18.66 -4.55
CA LYS A 246 -19.52 17.62 -5.26
C LYS A 246 -20.17 17.26 -6.58
N LEU A 247 -21.50 17.38 -6.72
CA LEU A 247 -22.20 17.19 -7.98
C LEU A 247 -21.75 18.24 -9.02
N LYS A 248 -21.64 19.52 -8.62
CA LYS A 248 -21.10 20.58 -9.48
C LYS A 248 -19.64 20.31 -9.90
N LYS A 249 -18.82 19.84 -8.97
CA LYS A 249 -17.42 19.43 -9.26
C LYS A 249 -17.36 18.22 -10.19
N TYR A 250 -18.24 17.25 -10.01
CA TYR A 250 -18.33 16.07 -10.88
C TYR A 250 -18.76 16.41 -12.29
N LEU A 251 -19.79 17.25 -12.45
CA LEU A 251 -20.23 17.74 -13.76
C LEU A 251 -19.13 18.54 -14.46
N LYS A 252 -18.34 19.32 -13.71
CA LYS A 252 -17.17 19.98 -14.23
C LYS A 252 -16.10 19.00 -14.70
N CYS A 253 -15.81 17.95 -13.92
CA CYS A 253 -14.85 16.91 -14.29
C CYS A 253 -15.27 16.14 -15.55
N ILE A 254 -16.56 15.79 -15.69
CA ILE A 254 -17.09 15.16 -16.93
C ILE A 254 -16.92 16.10 -18.13
N LYS A 255 -17.23 17.38 -17.95
CA LYS A 255 -17.12 18.39 -19.02
C LYS A 255 -15.66 18.60 -19.45
N GLU A 256 -14.71 18.43 -18.53
CA GLU A 256 -13.28 18.61 -18.78
C GLU A 256 -12.55 17.27 -19.05
N ASN A 257 -13.31 16.18 -19.22
CA ASN A 257 -12.79 14.82 -19.48
C ASN A 257 -11.82 14.30 -18.39
N ILE A 258 -12.09 14.66 -17.13
CA ILE A 258 -11.24 14.40 -15.99
C ILE A 258 -11.92 13.35 -15.09
N TYR A 259 -11.21 12.27 -14.76
CA TYR A 259 -11.72 11.27 -13.83
C TYR A 259 -11.82 11.82 -12.40
N PRO A 260 -13.03 11.87 -11.80
CA PRO A 260 -13.18 12.33 -10.43
C PRO A 260 -12.69 11.27 -9.46
N TYR A 261 -11.58 11.50 -8.79
CA TYR A 261 -11.19 10.72 -7.63
C TYR A 261 -12.03 11.11 -6.42
N TYR A 262 -12.72 10.15 -5.86
CA TYR A 262 -13.46 10.32 -4.61
C TYR A 262 -12.61 9.91 -3.41
N PRO A 263 -12.73 10.60 -2.24
CA PRO A 263 -12.11 10.11 -1.03
C PRO A 263 -12.67 8.71 -0.72
N LYS A 264 -11.83 7.82 -0.25
CA LYS A 264 -12.28 6.52 0.23
C LYS A 264 -12.89 6.68 1.62
N ILE A 265 -14.04 6.07 1.85
CA ILE A 265 -14.78 6.07 3.12
C ILE A 265 -14.90 4.67 3.69
N ILE A 266 -15.02 4.57 5.00
CA ILE A 266 -15.26 3.31 5.71
C ILE A 266 -16.58 2.70 5.24
N THR A 267 -16.60 1.38 5.10
CA THR A 267 -17.80 0.60 4.77
C THR A 267 -17.83 -0.71 5.54
N ASN A 268 -19.01 -1.15 5.92
CA ASN A 268 -19.21 -2.50 6.47
C ASN A 268 -19.33 -3.58 5.38
N ASN A 269 -19.35 -3.15 4.10
CA ASN A 269 -19.46 -4.06 2.98
C ASN A 269 -18.09 -4.70 2.70
N LYS A 270 -18.02 -6.03 2.79
CA LYS A 270 -16.84 -6.83 2.41
C LYS A 270 -16.38 -6.62 0.97
N LYS A 271 -17.22 -6.05 0.11
CA LYS A 271 -16.87 -5.66 -1.26
C LYS A 271 -16.30 -4.25 -1.38
N GLY A 272 -15.80 -3.65 -0.31
CA GLY A 272 -14.94 -2.47 -0.38
C GLY A 272 -13.71 -2.73 -1.26
N THR A 273 -13.10 -1.67 -1.78
CA THR A 273 -11.94 -1.80 -2.69
C THR A 273 -10.64 -2.05 -1.94
N ASP A 274 -10.56 -1.60 -0.69
CA ASP A 274 -9.34 -1.67 0.12
C ASP A 274 -9.62 -2.08 1.56
N VAL A 275 -8.59 -2.61 2.19
CA VAL A 275 -8.53 -2.82 3.64
C VAL A 275 -7.45 -1.91 4.20
N ARG A 276 -7.81 -1.11 5.23
CA ARG A 276 -6.85 -0.32 6.02
C ARG A 276 -6.74 -0.88 7.42
N MET A 277 -5.53 -0.89 7.94
CA MET A 277 -5.24 -1.39 9.27
C MET A 277 -4.23 -0.48 9.98
N ILE A 278 -4.43 -0.25 11.28
CA ILE A 278 -3.49 0.43 12.16
C ILE A 278 -3.06 -0.54 13.25
N LEU A 279 -1.76 -0.66 13.40
CA LEU A 279 -1.10 -1.56 14.32
C LEU A 279 -0.24 -0.78 15.30
N LYS A 280 -0.11 -1.30 16.53
CA LYS A 280 0.85 -0.88 17.55
C LYS A 280 1.69 -2.06 18.01
N LYS A 281 2.84 -1.78 18.60
CA LYS A 281 3.55 -2.79 19.37
C LYS A 281 2.63 -3.37 20.45
N HIS A 282 2.84 -4.63 20.75
CA HIS A 282 2.09 -5.30 21.83
C HIS A 282 2.87 -5.20 23.12
#